data_b9655f3f354b3c3bf1ca9cbb4ec2d39d
#
_entry.id   b9655f3f354b3c3bf1ca9cbb4ec2d39d
#
_cell.length_a   1.000
_cell.length_b   1.000
_cell.length_c   1.000
_cell.angle_alpha   90.00
_cell.angle_beta   90.00
_cell.angle_gamma   90.00
#
_symmetry.space_group_name_H-M   'P 1'
#
loop_
_entity.id
_entity.type
_entity.pdbx_description
1 polymer ?
#
loop_
_entity_poly.entity_id
_entity_poly.type
_entity_poly.pdbx_seq_one_letter_code
_entity_poly.pdbx_strand_id
1 'polypeptide(L)'
;ALSHCVGMSVHRRGHEDWSLFLAEPKLRELLDGVYEEPDRTDVVSEVLQAITSHRADGEPLSLEAGILRVGDELDMAKGRSRIPFERGQVSMHSLSAAAIDEVRIGDGEAKPVRIEILMNTSAGLFQVDGLLKAKLRGSGLEPYVEVVALVEAADEKRLVPEYHLDLPSP
;
A
#
# COMPACT_ATOMS: atom_id res chain seq x y z
N ALA A 1 -1.89 1.35 -11.08
CA ALA A 1 -0.86 1.81 -10.14
C ALA A 1 -0.28 3.19 -10.53
N LEU A 2 0.24 3.40 -11.75
CA LEU A 2 0.95 4.64 -12.14
C LEU A 2 0.15 5.94 -11.95
N SER A 3 -1.16 5.88 -12.03
CA SER A 3 -2.04 7.08 -12.01
C SER A 3 -2.75 7.29 -10.67
N HIS A 4 -2.57 6.41 -9.67
CA HIS A 4 -3.41 6.44 -8.45
C HIS A 4 -3.25 7.71 -7.61
N CYS A 5 -2.06 8.31 -7.64
CA CYS A 5 -1.74 9.54 -6.91
C CYS A 5 -1.47 10.76 -7.80
N VAL A 6 -1.84 10.73 -9.10
CA VAL A 6 -1.56 11.86 -10.01
C VAL A 6 -2.26 13.15 -9.56
N GLY A 7 -3.39 13.04 -8.86
CA GLY A 7 -4.11 14.16 -8.25
C GLY A 7 -3.35 14.90 -7.17
N MET A 8 -2.26 14.32 -6.62
CA MET A 8 -1.33 15.02 -5.73
C MET A 8 -0.73 16.29 -6.37
N SER A 9 -0.67 16.34 -7.70
CA SER A 9 -0.25 17.54 -8.44
C SER A 9 -1.25 18.70 -8.32
N VAL A 10 -2.51 18.41 -8.01
CA VAL A 10 -3.55 19.41 -7.78
C VAL A 10 -3.64 19.77 -6.30
N HIS A 11 -3.88 18.76 -5.46
CA HIS A 11 -3.98 18.95 -4.02
C HIS A 11 -3.77 17.63 -3.28
N ARG A 12 -3.09 17.68 -2.11
CA ARG A 12 -2.82 16.47 -1.31
C ARG A 12 -4.09 15.87 -0.69
N ARG A 13 -4.99 16.74 -0.19
CA ARG A 13 -6.27 16.30 0.40
C ARG A 13 -7.25 15.99 -0.73
N GLY A 14 -7.85 14.80 -0.70
CA GLY A 14 -8.76 14.34 -1.76
C GLY A 14 -8.05 14.10 -3.10
N HIS A 15 -6.74 13.76 -3.08
CA HIS A 15 -5.97 13.52 -4.31
C HIS A 15 -6.53 12.34 -5.10
N GLU A 16 -7.17 11.38 -4.46
CA GLU A 16 -7.89 10.27 -5.08
C GLU A 16 -8.97 10.76 -6.04
N ASP A 17 -9.77 11.74 -5.63
CA ASP A 17 -10.82 12.35 -6.47
C ASP A 17 -10.20 13.15 -7.63
N TRP A 18 -9.19 13.97 -7.35
CA TRP A 18 -8.45 14.68 -8.39
C TRP A 18 -7.76 13.76 -9.39
N SER A 19 -7.35 12.57 -8.92
CA SER A 19 -6.74 11.56 -9.80
C SER A 19 -7.73 11.02 -10.83
N LEU A 20 -9.02 10.94 -10.54
CA LEU A 20 -10.03 10.50 -11.51
C LEU A 20 -10.08 11.42 -12.72
N PHE A 21 -10.16 12.74 -12.48
CA PHE A 21 -10.23 13.74 -13.54
C PHE A 21 -8.99 13.75 -14.44
N LEU A 22 -7.82 13.49 -13.86
CA LEU A 22 -6.56 13.47 -14.61
C LEU A 22 -6.28 12.13 -15.27
N ALA A 23 -6.69 11.02 -14.65
CA ALA A 23 -6.41 9.67 -15.14
C ALA A 23 -7.38 9.24 -16.24
N GLU A 24 -8.67 9.56 -16.14
CA GLU A 24 -9.70 9.07 -17.07
C GLU A 24 -9.37 9.38 -18.54
N PRO A 25 -9.12 10.63 -18.96
CA PRO A 25 -8.82 10.92 -20.37
C PRO A 25 -7.52 10.24 -20.82
N LYS A 26 -6.54 10.14 -19.94
CA LYS A 26 -5.26 9.51 -20.25
C LYS A 26 -5.39 7.99 -20.38
N LEU A 27 -6.22 7.37 -19.57
CA LEU A 27 -6.52 5.93 -19.68
C LEU A 27 -7.21 5.62 -21.00
N ARG A 28 -8.21 6.42 -21.40
CA ARG A 28 -8.86 6.22 -22.71
C ARG A 28 -7.90 6.35 -23.87
N GLU A 29 -7.00 7.33 -23.84
CA GLU A 29 -5.94 7.49 -24.85
C GLU A 29 -4.99 6.29 -24.89
N LEU A 30 -4.52 5.80 -23.70
CA LEU A 30 -3.58 4.69 -23.62
C LEU A 30 -4.18 3.35 -24.03
N LEU A 31 -5.47 3.18 -23.84
CA LEU A 31 -6.19 1.93 -24.14
C LEU A 31 -6.83 1.94 -25.54
N ASP A 32 -6.72 3.06 -26.26
CA ASP A 32 -7.19 3.15 -27.64
C ASP A 32 -6.39 2.20 -28.54
N GLY A 33 -7.10 1.39 -29.34
CA GLY A 33 -6.49 0.34 -30.15
C GLY A 33 -5.99 -0.89 -29.38
N VAL A 34 -6.10 -0.91 -28.04
CA VAL A 34 -5.83 -2.09 -27.19
C VAL A 34 -7.14 -2.81 -26.88
N TYR A 35 -8.16 -2.05 -26.54
CA TYR A 35 -9.51 -2.54 -26.26
C TYR A 35 -10.53 -1.82 -27.13
N GLU A 36 -11.50 -2.57 -27.67
CA GLU A 36 -12.69 -2.02 -28.29
C GLU A 36 -13.77 -1.67 -27.27
N GLU A 37 -14.75 -0.85 -27.63
CA GLU A 37 -15.93 -0.64 -26.80
C GLU A 37 -16.88 -1.86 -26.88
N PRO A 38 -17.53 -2.32 -25.75
CA PRO A 38 -17.56 -1.62 -24.44
C PRO A 38 -16.38 -1.97 -23.51
N ASP A 39 -15.55 -2.97 -23.80
CA ASP A 39 -14.51 -3.49 -22.91
C ASP A 39 -13.54 -2.40 -22.43
N ARG A 40 -13.22 -1.44 -23.30
CA ARG A 40 -12.39 -0.29 -22.95
C ARG A 40 -13.02 0.53 -21.82
N THR A 41 -14.32 0.77 -21.88
CA THR A 41 -15.03 1.49 -20.82
C THR A 41 -15.03 0.71 -19.52
N ASP A 42 -15.20 -0.61 -19.55
CA ASP A 42 -15.16 -1.47 -18.38
C ASP A 42 -13.78 -1.43 -17.71
N VAL A 43 -12.70 -1.59 -18.48
CA VAL A 43 -11.32 -1.51 -17.98
C VAL A 43 -11.02 -0.13 -17.37
N VAL A 44 -11.44 0.97 -18.02
CA VAL A 44 -11.28 2.32 -17.49
C VAL A 44 -12.00 2.45 -16.15
N SER A 45 -13.25 1.97 -16.06
CA SER A 45 -14.06 2.03 -14.84
C SER A 45 -13.41 1.26 -13.68
N GLU A 46 -12.88 0.07 -13.93
CA GLU A 46 -12.15 -0.73 -12.95
C GLU A 46 -10.90 -0.01 -12.45
N VAL A 47 -10.13 0.62 -13.36
CA VAL A 47 -8.95 1.38 -12.96
C VAL A 47 -9.32 2.61 -12.12
N LEU A 48 -10.39 3.32 -12.46
CA LEU A 48 -10.88 4.48 -11.70
C LEU A 48 -11.40 4.05 -10.31
N GLN A 49 -12.09 2.90 -10.23
CA GLN A 49 -12.52 2.33 -8.96
C GLN A 49 -11.32 2.00 -8.07
N ALA A 50 -10.27 1.38 -8.62
CA ALA A 50 -9.04 1.10 -7.88
C ALA A 50 -8.35 2.40 -7.40
N ILE A 51 -8.40 3.48 -8.19
CA ILE A 51 -7.86 4.79 -7.79
C ILE A 51 -8.62 5.36 -6.59
N THR A 52 -9.97 5.34 -6.60
CA THR A 52 -10.76 5.89 -5.49
C THR A 52 -10.63 5.08 -4.20
N SER A 53 -10.46 3.77 -4.32
CA SER A 53 -10.45 2.85 -3.17
C SER A 53 -9.07 2.56 -2.60
N HIS A 54 -7.98 3.17 -3.13
CA HIS A 54 -6.62 2.84 -2.64
C HIS A 54 -6.32 3.35 -1.22
N ARG A 55 -7.07 4.31 -0.71
CA ARG A 55 -6.91 4.79 0.67
C ARG A 55 -7.46 3.80 1.70
N ALA A 56 -7.04 3.96 2.96
CA ALA A 56 -7.46 3.07 4.06
C ALA A 56 -8.97 3.10 4.33
N ASP A 57 -9.62 4.21 4.03
CA ASP A 57 -11.08 4.44 4.15
C ASP A 57 -11.85 4.10 2.86
N GLY A 58 -11.16 3.66 1.79
CA GLY A 58 -11.79 3.23 0.55
C GLY A 58 -12.32 1.79 0.63
N GLU A 59 -13.22 1.44 -0.29
CA GLU A 59 -13.83 0.11 -0.39
C GLU A 59 -13.49 -0.50 -1.76
N PRO A 60 -12.44 -1.34 -1.87
CA PRO A 60 -12.12 -2.07 -3.10
C PRO A 60 -13.26 -2.99 -3.50
N LEU A 61 -13.69 -2.91 -4.76
CA LEU A 61 -14.73 -3.77 -5.32
C LEU A 61 -14.16 -4.94 -6.13
N SER A 62 -12.85 -4.92 -6.42
CA SER A 62 -12.15 -5.98 -7.14
C SER A 62 -10.84 -6.34 -6.44
N LEU A 63 -10.31 -7.51 -6.77
CA LEU A 63 -9.04 -7.98 -6.23
C LEU A 63 -7.88 -7.06 -6.68
N GLU A 64 -7.94 -6.56 -7.90
CA GLU A 64 -6.98 -5.63 -8.49
C GLU A 64 -6.95 -4.30 -7.72
N ALA A 65 -8.11 -3.80 -7.31
CA ALA A 65 -8.21 -2.61 -6.46
C ALA A 65 -7.62 -2.87 -5.06
N GLY A 66 -7.87 -4.06 -4.49
CA GLY A 66 -7.25 -4.51 -3.25
C GLY A 66 -5.73 -4.60 -3.36
N ILE A 67 -5.21 -5.15 -4.46
CA ILE A 67 -3.77 -5.22 -4.74
C ILE A 67 -3.16 -3.81 -4.82
N LEU A 68 -3.82 -2.87 -5.51
CA LEU A 68 -3.33 -1.49 -5.57
C LEU A 68 -3.28 -0.85 -4.18
N ARG A 69 -4.35 -1.02 -3.39
CA ARG A 69 -4.49 -0.47 -2.04
C ARG A 69 -3.39 -0.96 -1.10
N VAL A 70 -3.12 -2.26 -1.10
CA VAL A 70 -2.07 -2.86 -0.28
C VAL A 70 -0.69 -2.52 -0.81
N GLY A 71 -0.49 -2.61 -2.13
CA GLY A 71 0.78 -2.31 -2.78
C GLY A 71 1.25 -0.86 -2.57
N ASP A 72 0.33 0.11 -2.51
CA ASP A 72 0.65 1.50 -2.15
C ASP A 72 1.25 1.61 -0.75
N GLU A 73 0.77 0.82 0.21
CA GLU A 73 1.28 0.85 1.58
C GLU A 73 2.62 0.11 1.72
N LEU A 74 2.90 -0.88 0.87
CA LEU A 74 4.18 -1.61 0.91
C LEU A 74 5.39 -0.75 0.52
N ASP A 75 5.19 0.42 -0.10
CA ASP A 75 6.23 1.45 -0.28
C ASP A 75 6.50 2.20 1.04
N MET A 76 6.76 1.45 2.12
CA MET A 76 6.92 1.98 3.48
C MET A 76 8.38 2.05 3.95
N ALA A 77 9.35 1.58 3.16
CA ALA A 77 10.76 1.55 3.54
C ALA A 77 11.37 2.94 3.76
N LYS A 78 12.47 2.99 4.50
CA LYS A 78 13.15 4.24 4.92
C LYS A 78 13.47 5.25 3.79
N GLY A 79 13.57 4.79 2.55
CA GLY A 79 13.75 5.67 1.40
C GLY A 79 12.61 6.69 1.23
N ARG A 80 11.37 6.31 1.52
CA ARG A 80 10.18 7.16 1.45
C ARG A 80 10.18 8.27 2.53
N SER A 81 10.75 8.01 3.70
CA SER A 81 10.78 8.95 4.82
C SER A 81 11.88 10.03 4.71
N ARG A 82 12.85 9.87 3.79
CA ARG A 82 14.00 10.76 3.67
C ARG A 82 13.62 12.24 3.46
N ILE A 83 12.72 12.52 2.53
CA ILE A 83 12.33 13.91 2.20
C ILE A 83 11.63 14.62 3.36
N PRO A 84 10.64 14.03 4.06
CA PRO A 84 10.08 14.61 5.27
C PRO A 84 11.12 14.90 6.34
N PHE A 85 12.07 13.99 6.58
CA PHE A 85 13.16 14.20 7.54
C PHE A 85 14.06 15.37 7.17
N GLU A 86 14.52 15.45 5.94
CA GLU A 86 15.37 16.55 5.44
C GLU A 86 14.67 17.91 5.56
N ARG A 87 13.34 17.94 5.52
CA ARG A 87 12.52 19.15 5.71
C ARG A 87 12.14 19.43 7.17
N GLY A 88 12.66 18.65 8.13
CA GLY A 88 12.40 18.83 9.56
C GLY A 88 10.96 18.43 9.99
N GLN A 89 10.23 17.72 9.14
CA GLN A 89 8.89 17.21 9.47
C GLN A 89 8.99 15.85 10.16
N VAL A 90 9.32 15.86 11.46
CA VAL A 90 9.36 14.64 12.27
C VAL A 90 7.96 14.31 12.76
N SER A 91 7.44 13.14 12.35
CA SER A 91 6.16 12.60 12.77
C SER A 91 6.31 11.11 13.11
N MET A 92 5.31 10.52 13.78
CA MET A 92 5.30 9.07 14.03
C MET A 92 5.39 8.27 12.72
N HIS A 93 4.75 8.75 11.65
CA HIS A 93 4.83 8.13 10.33
C HIS A 93 6.26 8.15 9.77
N SER A 94 6.97 9.29 9.84
CA SER A 94 8.34 9.38 9.33
C SER A 94 9.34 8.59 10.18
N LEU A 95 9.15 8.56 11.51
CA LEU A 95 9.99 7.78 12.42
C LEU A 95 9.79 6.28 12.21
N SER A 96 8.55 5.82 12.12
CA SER A 96 8.25 4.40 11.93
C SER A 96 8.65 3.91 10.53
N ALA A 97 8.50 4.73 9.49
CA ALA A 97 9.00 4.40 8.15
C ALA A 97 10.54 4.33 8.11
N ALA A 98 11.25 5.18 8.87
CA ALA A 98 12.70 5.10 8.99
C ALA A 98 13.19 3.82 9.68
N ALA A 99 12.33 3.14 10.44
CA ALA A 99 12.61 1.87 11.09
C ALA A 99 12.45 0.66 10.17
N ILE A 100 11.88 0.83 8.96
CA ILE A 100 11.71 -0.26 7.98
C ILE A 100 12.91 -0.26 7.03
N ASP A 101 13.68 -1.32 7.05
CA ASP A 101 14.84 -1.48 6.16
C ASP A 101 14.45 -2.05 4.80
N GLU A 102 13.59 -3.06 4.77
CA GLU A 102 13.22 -3.75 3.56
C GLU A 102 11.81 -4.37 3.67
N VAL A 103 11.12 -4.45 2.53
CA VAL A 103 9.89 -5.21 2.36
C VAL A 103 10.12 -6.23 1.27
N ARG A 104 9.87 -7.50 1.55
CA ARG A 104 9.99 -8.62 0.62
C ARG A 104 8.64 -9.26 0.39
N ILE A 105 8.39 -9.68 -0.83
CA ILE A 105 7.21 -10.45 -1.21
C ILE A 105 7.70 -11.78 -1.78
N GLY A 106 7.16 -12.87 -1.29
CA GLY A 106 7.53 -14.21 -1.70
C GLY A 106 6.44 -15.24 -1.43
N ASP A 107 6.79 -16.50 -1.62
CA ASP A 107 5.89 -17.61 -1.28
C ASP A 107 5.72 -17.72 0.23
N GLY A 108 4.49 -17.92 0.67
CA GLY A 108 4.14 -18.05 2.08
C GLY A 108 4.09 -19.49 2.56
N GLU A 109 4.01 -19.67 3.87
CA GLU A 109 3.91 -20.97 4.53
C GLU A 109 2.45 -21.30 4.90
N ALA A 110 1.76 -20.35 5.52
CA ALA A 110 0.36 -20.50 5.94
C ALA A 110 -0.61 -20.03 4.85
N LYS A 111 -0.21 -19.05 4.04
CA LYS A 111 -1.00 -18.50 2.93
C LYS A 111 -0.12 -18.40 1.67
N PRO A 112 -0.72 -18.33 0.47
CA PRO A 112 0.03 -18.34 -0.78
C PRO A 112 1.12 -17.27 -0.90
N VAL A 113 0.88 -16.08 -0.34
CA VAL A 113 1.80 -14.94 -0.45
C VAL A 113 2.26 -14.52 0.94
N ARG A 114 3.58 -14.39 1.13
CA ARG A 114 4.19 -13.84 2.32
C ARG A 114 4.74 -12.44 2.06
N ILE A 115 4.34 -11.49 2.88
CA ILE A 115 4.94 -10.17 2.98
C ILE A 115 5.83 -10.17 4.21
N GLU A 116 7.14 -10.08 4.01
CA GLU A 116 8.13 -10.01 5.06
C GLU A 116 8.66 -8.59 5.19
N ILE A 117 8.63 -8.04 6.40
CA ILE A 117 9.03 -6.66 6.69
C ILE A 117 10.20 -6.70 7.66
N LEU A 118 11.38 -6.30 7.19
CA LEU A 118 12.59 -6.23 7.99
C LEU A 118 12.70 -4.84 8.63
N MET A 119 12.85 -4.83 9.95
CA MET A 119 12.91 -3.60 10.75
C MET A 119 14.20 -3.55 11.55
N ASN A 120 14.79 -2.37 11.68
CA ASN A 120 15.95 -2.13 12.57
C ASN A 120 15.54 -1.79 14.00
N THR A 121 14.30 -1.36 14.23
CA THR A 121 13.73 -1.12 15.55
C THR A 121 12.25 -1.49 15.59
N SER A 122 11.71 -1.75 16.78
CA SER A 122 10.29 -2.04 17.00
C SER A 122 9.35 -0.85 16.68
N ALA A 123 9.87 0.35 16.44
CA ALA A 123 9.09 1.49 15.99
C ALA A 123 8.42 1.24 14.62
N GLY A 124 8.98 0.36 13.79
CA GLY A 124 8.41 -0.07 12.52
C GLY A 124 7.06 -0.76 12.64
N LEU A 125 6.74 -1.36 13.79
CA LEU A 125 5.45 -2.02 14.03
C LEU A 125 4.26 -1.09 13.83
N PHE A 126 4.43 0.23 14.01
CA PHE A 126 3.37 1.19 13.72
C PHE A 126 2.96 1.19 12.24
N GLN A 127 3.90 1.01 11.32
CA GLN A 127 3.58 0.89 9.88
C GLN A 127 2.81 -0.40 9.61
N VAL A 128 3.17 -1.50 10.27
CA VAL A 128 2.58 -2.81 10.06
C VAL A 128 1.17 -2.88 10.68
N ASP A 129 1.06 -2.67 11.98
CA ASP A 129 -0.21 -2.84 12.71
C ASP A 129 -1.16 -1.65 12.52
N GLY A 130 -0.63 -0.44 12.44
CA GLY A 130 -1.45 0.78 12.30
C GLY A 130 -1.90 1.06 10.86
N LEU A 131 -1.02 0.86 9.87
CA LEU A 131 -1.27 1.29 8.49
C LEU A 131 -1.53 0.13 7.53
N LEU A 132 -0.59 -0.82 7.43
CA LEU A 132 -0.74 -1.95 6.51
C LEU A 132 -1.96 -2.81 6.87
N LYS A 133 -2.19 -3.08 8.15
CA LYS A 133 -3.38 -3.80 8.62
C LYS A 133 -4.69 -3.12 8.22
N ALA A 134 -4.75 -1.79 8.31
CA ALA A 134 -5.92 -1.02 7.90
C ALA A 134 -6.20 -1.13 6.39
N LYS A 135 -5.14 -1.22 5.59
CA LYS A 135 -5.25 -1.39 4.13
C LYS A 135 -5.55 -2.83 3.71
N LEU A 136 -5.03 -3.82 4.45
CA LEU A 136 -5.33 -5.23 4.21
C LEU A 136 -6.78 -5.58 4.54
N ARG A 137 -7.33 -5.02 5.62
CA ARG A 137 -8.74 -5.25 5.96
C ARG A 137 -9.67 -4.75 4.87
N GLY A 138 -10.55 -5.62 4.40
CA GLY A 138 -11.50 -5.33 3.31
C GLY A 138 -10.85 -5.17 1.93
N SER A 139 -9.60 -5.62 1.77
CA SER A 139 -8.92 -5.61 0.46
C SER A 139 -9.30 -6.83 -0.42
N GLY A 140 -9.89 -7.88 0.17
CA GLY A 140 -10.08 -9.18 -0.47
C GLY A 140 -8.80 -10.02 -0.53
N LEU A 141 -7.67 -9.50 -0.01
CA LEU A 141 -6.38 -10.22 0.01
C LEU A 141 -6.16 -11.02 1.29
N GLU A 142 -6.99 -10.87 2.31
CA GLU A 142 -6.84 -11.51 3.61
C GLU A 142 -6.67 -13.02 3.54
N PRO A 143 -7.40 -13.76 2.66
CA PRO A 143 -7.21 -15.21 2.53
C PRO A 143 -5.88 -15.61 1.91
N TYR A 144 -5.24 -14.71 1.15
CA TYR A 144 -4.09 -15.02 0.31
C TYR A 144 -2.76 -14.53 0.87
N VAL A 145 -2.79 -13.60 1.83
CA VAL A 145 -1.59 -12.90 2.30
C VAL A 145 -1.36 -13.16 3.79
N GLU A 146 -0.14 -13.59 4.13
CA GLU A 146 0.40 -13.54 5.48
C GLU A 146 1.44 -12.43 5.60
N VAL A 147 1.50 -11.78 6.76
CA VAL A 147 2.46 -10.70 7.01
C VAL A 147 3.30 -11.04 8.24
N VAL A 148 4.61 -11.02 8.06
CA VAL A 148 5.59 -11.27 9.12
C VAL A 148 6.53 -10.07 9.21
N ALA A 149 6.65 -9.50 10.39
CA ALA A 149 7.56 -8.40 10.66
C ALA A 149 8.68 -8.87 11.59
N LEU A 150 9.92 -8.69 11.18
CA LEU A 150 11.13 -9.15 11.88
C LEU A 150 11.96 -7.94 12.32
N VAL A 151 12.42 -7.96 13.57
CA VAL A 151 13.33 -6.93 14.10
C VAL A 151 14.75 -7.48 14.11
N GLU A 152 15.60 -6.99 13.21
CA GLU A 152 17.02 -7.35 13.09
C GLU A 152 17.91 -6.30 13.77
N ALA A 153 17.73 -6.06 15.06
CA ALA A 153 18.58 -5.14 15.83
C ALA A 153 19.65 -5.93 16.61
N ALA A 154 20.92 -5.58 16.40
CA ALA A 154 22.03 -6.23 17.09
C ALA A 154 22.12 -5.85 18.59
N ASP A 155 21.69 -4.64 18.98
CA ASP A 155 21.93 -4.05 20.30
C ASP A 155 20.65 -3.60 21.05
N GLU A 156 19.47 -3.68 20.48
CA GLU A 156 18.23 -3.35 21.17
C GLU A 156 17.70 -4.55 21.97
N LYS A 157 17.21 -4.31 23.19
CA LYS A 157 16.35 -5.27 23.88
C LYS A 157 15.15 -5.56 22.97
N ARG A 158 15.18 -6.69 22.27
CA ARG A 158 14.10 -7.14 21.40
C ARG A 158 12.83 -7.34 22.21
N LEU A 159 12.00 -6.30 22.31
CA LEU A 159 10.70 -6.39 22.97
C LEU A 159 9.77 -7.30 22.18
N VAL A 160 9.89 -7.27 20.85
CA VAL A 160 9.13 -8.12 19.92
C VAL A 160 10.09 -8.53 18.79
N PRO A 161 10.68 -9.74 18.83
CA PRO A 161 11.60 -10.20 17.79
C PRO A 161 10.91 -10.52 16.48
N GLU A 162 9.64 -10.96 16.54
CA GLU A 162 8.81 -11.34 15.41
C GLU A 162 7.35 -10.97 15.70
N TYR A 163 6.66 -10.46 14.69
CA TYR A 163 5.26 -10.08 14.78
C TYR A 163 4.50 -10.62 13.57
N HIS A 164 3.42 -11.35 13.85
CA HIS A 164 2.48 -11.83 12.84
C HIS A 164 1.23 -10.95 12.89
N LEU A 165 0.83 -10.48 11.72
CA LEU A 165 -0.38 -9.67 11.60
C LEU A 165 -1.61 -10.58 11.59
N ASP A 166 -2.43 -10.49 12.62
CA ASP A 166 -3.72 -11.17 12.67
C ASP A 166 -4.71 -10.49 11.72
N LEU A 167 -5.03 -11.18 10.63
CA LEU A 167 -6.09 -10.79 9.72
C LEU A 167 -7.33 -11.64 10.06
N PRO A 168 -8.51 -11.02 10.23
CA PRO A 168 -9.74 -11.77 10.45
C PRO A 168 -9.98 -12.72 9.27
N SER A 169 -10.47 -13.90 9.56
CA SER A 169 -11.00 -14.79 8.54
C SER A 169 -12.20 -14.10 7.86
N PRO A 170 -12.39 -14.26 6.55
CA PRO A 170 -13.50 -13.68 5.83
C PRO A 170 -14.86 -14.14 6.36
#